data_8e70076d16a65ac7c0dbcedd5c9cd16c
#
_entry.id   8e70076d16a65ac7c0dbcedd5c9cd16c
#
_cell.length_a   1.000
_cell.length_b   1.000
_cell.length_c   1.000
_cell.angle_alpha   90.00
_cell.angle_beta   90.00
_cell.angle_gamma   90.00
#
_symmetry.space_group_name_H-M   'P 1'
#
loop_
_entity.id
_entity.type
_entity.pdbx_description
1 polymer ?
#
loop_
_entity_poly.entity_id
_entity_poly.type
_entity_poly.pdbx_seq_one_letter_code
_entity_poly.pdbx_strand_id
1 'polypeptide(L)'
;MSAIHIRFATAHDAGLLLQLISELAAYERAPDAVVATEDDLLRHGFGAERRFEALLAFVDGEPAGFALFYPDFSTWLGRPGLYLEDLYVEERARRRGVGRRLISRLAALAIERDWPALHFNVLDWNPARGFYHRLGIEAREDWQPYAATGDALRRLAAQDTGDRG
;
A
#
# COMPACT_ATOMS: atom_id res chain seq x y z
N MET A 1 -26.21 -3.33 12.46
CA MET A 1 -25.14 -3.10 11.45
C MET A 1 -23.81 -3.07 12.17
N SER A 2 -22.81 -3.78 11.66
CA SER A 2 -21.47 -3.77 12.24
C SER A 2 -20.82 -2.39 12.07
N ALA A 3 -20.26 -1.85 13.16
CA ALA A 3 -19.57 -0.58 13.11
C ALA A 3 -18.16 -0.75 12.50
N ILE A 4 -17.92 -0.13 11.35
CA ILE A 4 -16.58 -0.07 10.75
C ILE A 4 -15.93 1.23 11.21
N HIS A 5 -14.78 1.11 11.88
CA HIS A 5 -13.95 2.23 12.28
C HIS A 5 -12.63 2.21 11.51
N ILE A 6 -12.19 3.38 11.01
CA ILE A 6 -10.91 3.53 10.33
C ILE A 6 -10.13 4.65 11.03
N ARG A 7 -8.87 4.38 11.34
CA ARG A 7 -7.94 5.37 11.89
C ARG A 7 -6.54 5.20 11.30
N PHE A 8 -5.72 6.21 11.44
CA PHE A 8 -4.29 6.07 11.18
C PHE A 8 -3.66 5.08 12.16
N ALA A 9 -2.72 4.30 11.65
CA ALA A 9 -1.83 3.51 12.49
C ALA A 9 -0.87 4.42 13.27
N THR A 10 -0.48 3.96 14.44
CA THR A 10 0.53 4.57 15.31
C THR A 10 1.70 3.61 15.49
N ALA A 11 2.77 4.04 16.12
CA ALA A 11 3.92 3.17 16.44
C ALA A 11 3.50 1.92 17.24
N HIS A 12 2.47 2.02 18.09
CA HIS A 12 1.96 0.89 18.86
C HIS A 12 1.30 -0.20 17.98
N ASP A 13 0.99 0.12 16.73
CA ASP A 13 0.34 -0.80 15.78
C ASP A 13 1.35 -1.54 14.89
N ALA A 14 2.65 -1.33 15.04
CA ALA A 14 3.67 -1.91 14.16
C ALA A 14 3.59 -3.44 14.09
N GLY A 15 3.39 -4.12 15.22
CA GLY A 15 3.19 -5.57 15.27
C GLY A 15 1.91 -6.02 14.56
N LEU A 16 0.80 -5.31 14.72
CA LEU A 16 -0.46 -5.59 14.00
C LEU A 16 -0.29 -5.36 12.49
N LEU A 17 0.38 -4.29 12.09
CA LEU A 17 0.68 -4.04 10.68
C LEU A 17 1.49 -5.17 10.07
N LEU A 18 2.53 -5.63 10.74
CA LEU A 18 3.37 -6.73 10.26
C LEU A 18 2.56 -8.03 10.12
N GLN A 19 1.67 -8.31 11.07
CA GLN A 19 0.75 -9.45 10.97
C GLN A 19 -0.12 -9.35 9.72
N LEU A 20 -0.79 -8.22 9.51
CA LEU A 20 -1.69 -8.01 8.36
C LEU A 20 -0.95 -8.03 7.01
N ILE A 21 0.29 -7.52 6.97
CA ILE A 21 1.18 -7.61 5.80
C ILE A 21 1.51 -9.08 5.50
N SER A 22 1.81 -9.88 6.52
CA SER A 22 2.09 -11.31 6.36
C SER A 22 0.87 -12.10 5.87
N GLU A 23 -0.31 -11.74 6.34
CA GLU A 23 -1.58 -12.32 5.86
C GLU A 23 -1.86 -11.95 4.40
N LEU A 24 -1.58 -10.71 3.99
CA LEU A 24 -1.65 -10.28 2.59
C LEU A 24 -0.69 -11.08 1.72
N ALA A 25 0.56 -11.25 2.14
CA ALA A 25 1.55 -12.02 1.40
C ALA A 25 1.10 -13.49 1.23
N ALA A 26 0.53 -14.09 2.26
CA ALA A 26 -0.05 -15.43 2.17
C ALA A 26 -1.22 -15.48 1.17
N TYR A 27 -2.10 -14.49 1.20
CA TYR A 27 -3.19 -14.35 0.22
C TYR A 27 -2.67 -14.21 -1.21
N GLU A 28 -1.58 -13.47 -1.40
CA GLU A 28 -0.91 -13.28 -2.69
C GLU A 28 0.01 -14.45 -3.09
N ARG A 29 -0.06 -15.58 -2.40
CA ARG A 29 0.70 -16.80 -2.67
C ARG A 29 2.22 -16.66 -2.52
N ALA A 30 2.65 -15.73 -1.69
CA ALA A 30 4.05 -15.42 -1.41
C ALA A 30 4.34 -15.31 0.10
N PRO A 31 3.95 -16.30 0.94
CA PRO A 31 4.06 -16.18 2.40
C PRO A 31 5.49 -15.97 2.89
N ASP A 32 6.48 -16.48 2.15
CA ASP A 32 7.90 -16.38 2.51
C ASP A 32 8.58 -15.10 1.97
N ALA A 33 7.83 -14.23 1.28
CA ALA A 33 8.39 -13.01 0.69
C ALA A 33 8.59 -11.89 1.73
N VAL A 34 7.88 -11.93 2.86
CA VAL A 34 7.98 -10.92 3.90
C VAL A 34 9.21 -11.17 4.75
N VAL A 35 10.21 -10.31 4.58
CA VAL A 35 11.44 -10.30 5.39
C VAL A 35 11.52 -9.07 6.29
N ALA A 36 10.56 -8.15 6.14
CA ALA A 36 10.44 -6.96 6.98
C ALA A 36 10.19 -7.35 8.44
N THR A 37 10.74 -6.55 9.33
CA THR A 37 10.59 -6.69 10.77
C THR A 37 9.71 -5.58 11.35
N GLU A 38 9.25 -5.75 12.59
CA GLU A 38 8.55 -4.68 13.31
C GLU A 38 9.42 -3.43 13.46
N ASP A 39 10.74 -3.59 13.69
CA ASP A 39 11.70 -2.49 13.77
C ASP A 39 11.82 -1.72 12.45
N ASP A 40 11.72 -2.40 11.31
CA ASP A 40 11.70 -1.73 9.99
C ASP A 40 10.46 -0.87 9.86
N LEU A 41 9.29 -1.39 10.26
CA LEU A 41 8.05 -0.62 10.22
C LEU A 41 8.09 0.57 11.18
N LEU A 42 8.64 0.40 12.39
CA LEU A 42 8.83 1.49 13.34
C LEU A 42 9.73 2.59 12.77
N ARG A 43 10.86 2.21 12.19
CA ARG A 43 11.82 3.15 11.61
C ARG A 43 11.23 3.93 10.46
N HIS A 44 10.62 3.25 9.50
CA HIS A 44 10.20 3.84 8.24
C HIS A 44 8.76 4.36 8.23
N GLY A 45 7.92 3.93 9.16
CA GLY A 45 6.54 4.41 9.26
C GLY A 45 6.33 5.45 10.36
N PHE A 46 7.12 5.37 11.44
CA PHE A 46 6.88 6.16 12.65
C PHE A 46 8.10 6.90 13.17
N GLY A 47 9.27 6.67 12.55
CA GLY A 47 10.52 7.35 12.89
C GLY A 47 10.61 8.78 12.33
N ALA A 48 11.81 9.37 12.43
CA ALA A 48 12.06 10.74 11.96
C ALA A 48 11.93 10.89 10.44
N GLU A 49 12.32 9.86 9.69
CA GLU A 49 12.23 9.81 8.23
C GLU A 49 11.11 8.87 7.79
N ARG A 50 9.89 9.36 7.83
CA ARG A 50 8.73 8.57 7.40
C ARG A 50 8.75 8.33 5.90
N ARG A 51 8.56 7.07 5.52
CA ARG A 51 8.45 6.63 4.13
C ARG A 51 7.03 6.26 3.74
N PHE A 52 6.18 5.94 4.71
CA PHE A 52 4.79 5.56 4.48
C PHE A 52 3.89 5.99 5.64
N GLU A 53 2.61 5.94 5.37
CA GLU A 53 1.53 6.01 6.36
C GLU A 53 0.63 4.78 6.19
N ALA A 54 -0.12 4.45 7.22
CA ALA A 54 -1.08 3.36 7.14
C ALA A 54 -2.40 3.71 7.82
N LEU A 55 -3.48 3.19 7.25
CA LEU A 55 -4.81 3.16 7.86
C LEU A 55 -5.10 1.75 8.36
N LEU A 56 -5.66 1.65 9.54
CA LEU A 56 -6.19 0.41 10.10
C LEU A 56 -7.72 0.47 10.11
N ALA A 57 -8.33 -0.62 9.70
CA ALA A 57 -9.78 -0.81 9.78
C ALA A 57 -10.13 -1.80 10.87
N PHE A 58 -11.16 -1.49 11.63
CA PHE A 58 -11.72 -2.32 12.70
C PHE A 58 -13.20 -2.55 12.41
N VAL A 59 -13.68 -3.74 12.73
CA VAL A 59 -15.10 -4.09 12.68
C VAL A 59 -15.50 -4.58 14.05
N ASP A 60 -16.46 -3.89 14.66
CA ASP A 60 -16.94 -4.18 16.02
C ASP A 60 -15.78 -4.22 17.06
N GLY A 61 -14.75 -3.39 16.86
CA GLY A 61 -13.58 -3.29 17.72
C GLY A 61 -12.42 -4.22 17.37
N GLU A 62 -12.63 -5.21 16.52
CA GLU A 62 -11.60 -6.16 16.11
C GLU A 62 -10.87 -5.70 14.83
N PRO A 63 -9.54 -5.88 14.72
CA PRO A 63 -8.82 -5.60 13.49
C PRO A 63 -9.46 -6.30 12.30
N ALA A 64 -9.56 -5.66 11.16
CA ALA A 64 -10.26 -6.18 10.00
C ALA A 64 -9.53 -5.97 8.68
N GLY A 65 -8.49 -5.14 8.67
CA GLY A 65 -7.70 -4.87 7.48
C GLY A 65 -6.89 -3.59 7.59
N PHE A 66 -6.12 -3.30 6.57
CA PHE A 66 -5.28 -2.10 6.51
C PHE A 66 -5.11 -1.60 5.08
N ALA A 67 -4.63 -0.37 4.96
CA ALA A 67 -4.10 0.22 3.75
C ALA A 67 -2.80 0.95 4.07
N LEU A 68 -1.72 0.62 3.37
CA LEU A 68 -0.42 1.28 3.51
C LEU A 68 -0.13 2.07 2.23
N PHE A 69 0.26 3.33 2.38
CA PHE A 69 0.43 4.24 1.27
C PHE A 69 1.55 5.24 1.51
N TYR A 70 2.01 5.85 0.44
CA TYR A 70 3.03 6.91 0.48
C TYR A 70 2.83 7.89 -0.67
N PRO A 71 3.35 9.13 -0.56
CA PRO A 71 3.36 10.05 -1.68
C PRO A 71 4.37 9.60 -2.73
N ASP A 72 3.94 9.54 -3.99
CA ASP A 72 4.84 9.58 -5.14
C ASP A 72 4.91 11.01 -5.70
N PHE A 73 5.55 11.23 -6.82
CA PHE A 73 5.64 12.54 -7.43
C PHE A 73 5.46 12.49 -8.95
N SER A 74 4.52 13.26 -9.44
CA SER A 74 4.32 13.43 -10.88
C SER A 74 5.09 14.65 -11.40
N THR A 75 6.10 14.41 -12.21
CA THR A 75 6.84 15.50 -12.88
C THR A 75 5.98 16.26 -13.89
N TRP A 76 4.97 15.60 -14.45
CA TRP A 76 4.05 16.21 -15.41
C TRP A 76 3.05 17.16 -14.74
N LEU A 77 2.62 16.82 -13.53
CA LEU A 77 1.68 17.64 -12.76
C LEU A 77 2.36 18.56 -11.75
N GLY A 78 3.67 18.34 -11.48
CA GLY A 78 4.44 19.11 -10.52
C GLY A 78 3.97 18.96 -9.08
N ARG A 79 3.33 17.82 -8.74
CA ARG A 79 2.78 17.59 -7.39
C ARG A 79 2.76 16.11 -7.01
N PRO A 80 2.69 15.80 -5.70
CA PRO A 80 2.54 14.42 -5.24
C PRO A 80 1.22 13.79 -5.65
N GLY A 81 1.20 12.45 -5.72
CA GLY A 81 0.00 11.63 -5.74
C GLY A 81 0.00 10.66 -4.58
N LEU A 82 -1.11 9.97 -4.34
CA LEU A 82 -1.20 8.91 -3.35
C LEU A 82 -0.94 7.57 -4.03
N TYR A 83 0.18 6.94 -3.68
CA TYR A 83 0.45 5.57 -4.09
C TYR A 83 0.06 4.60 -2.99
N LEU A 84 -0.89 3.74 -3.30
CA LEU A 84 -1.32 2.67 -2.40
C LEU A 84 -0.44 1.44 -2.64
N GLU A 85 0.40 1.10 -1.66
CA GLU A 85 1.25 -0.09 -1.71
C GLU A 85 0.45 -1.34 -1.42
N ASP A 86 -0.23 -1.37 -0.28
CA ASP A 86 -0.96 -2.53 0.20
C ASP A 86 -2.40 -2.18 0.58
N LEU A 87 -3.34 -3.03 0.18
CA LEU A 87 -4.70 -3.05 0.68
C LEU A 87 -5.10 -4.48 1.01
N TYR A 88 -5.41 -4.74 2.27
CA TYR A 88 -5.85 -6.05 2.71
C TYR A 88 -7.07 -5.96 3.62
N VAL A 89 -7.99 -6.89 3.44
CA VAL A 89 -9.14 -7.10 4.32
C VAL A 89 -9.18 -8.57 4.69
N GLU A 90 -9.17 -8.85 5.99
CA GLU A 90 -9.28 -10.20 6.53
C GLU A 90 -10.51 -10.92 5.97
N GLU A 91 -10.39 -12.22 5.72
CA GLU A 91 -11.44 -13.01 5.07
C GLU A 91 -12.79 -12.88 5.77
N ARG A 92 -12.80 -12.95 7.12
CA ARG A 92 -14.00 -12.81 7.94
C ARG A 92 -14.70 -11.45 7.83
N ALA A 93 -13.98 -10.43 7.40
CA ALA A 93 -14.48 -9.06 7.27
C ALA A 93 -14.79 -8.66 5.80
N ARG A 94 -14.50 -9.55 4.84
CA ARG A 94 -14.81 -9.30 3.43
C ARG A 94 -16.30 -9.19 3.18
N ARG A 95 -16.68 -8.50 2.10
CA ARG A 95 -18.07 -8.23 1.69
C ARG A 95 -18.88 -7.41 2.70
N ARG A 96 -18.27 -6.94 3.79
CA ARG A 96 -18.88 -6.03 4.78
C ARG A 96 -18.63 -4.55 4.50
N GLY A 97 -18.00 -4.20 3.36
CA GLY A 97 -17.72 -2.81 2.97
C GLY A 97 -16.40 -2.23 3.47
N VAL A 98 -15.57 -3.00 4.19
CA VAL A 98 -14.29 -2.53 4.77
C VAL A 98 -13.36 -2.00 3.68
N GLY A 99 -13.12 -2.75 2.60
CA GLY A 99 -12.26 -2.33 1.51
C GLY A 99 -12.74 -1.04 0.84
N ARG A 100 -14.06 -0.92 0.59
CA ARG A 100 -14.64 0.31 0.07
C ARG A 100 -14.35 1.50 0.99
N ARG A 101 -14.52 1.35 2.28
CA ARG A 101 -14.28 2.42 3.25
C ARG A 101 -12.80 2.83 3.32
N LEU A 102 -11.87 1.86 3.25
CA LEU A 102 -10.44 2.16 3.16
C LEU A 102 -10.11 2.97 1.91
N ILE A 103 -10.53 2.51 0.72
CA ILE A 103 -10.32 3.23 -0.54
C ILE A 103 -10.95 4.62 -0.53
N SER A 104 -12.18 4.74 -0.03
CA SER A 104 -12.85 6.05 0.07
C SER A 104 -12.10 7.00 1.00
N ARG A 105 -11.54 6.50 2.11
CA ARG A 105 -10.73 7.33 3.03
C ARG A 105 -9.41 7.77 2.38
N LEU A 106 -8.76 6.88 1.62
CA LEU A 106 -7.55 7.24 0.86
C LEU A 106 -7.85 8.30 -0.22
N ALA A 107 -8.97 8.16 -0.94
CA ALA A 107 -9.39 9.17 -1.91
C ALA A 107 -9.67 10.52 -1.25
N ALA A 108 -10.34 10.53 -0.08
CA ALA A 108 -10.55 11.74 0.69
C ALA A 108 -9.22 12.38 1.14
N LEU A 109 -8.26 11.58 1.62
CA LEU A 109 -6.93 12.06 1.99
C LEU A 109 -6.19 12.68 0.81
N ALA A 110 -6.28 12.07 -0.38
CA ALA A 110 -5.67 12.62 -1.59
C ALA A 110 -6.26 14.00 -1.92
N ILE A 111 -7.59 14.15 -1.85
CA ILE A 111 -8.26 15.45 -2.06
C ILE A 111 -7.87 16.46 -0.97
N GLU A 112 -7.88 16.08 0.30
CA GLU A 112 -7.51 16.93 1.45
C GLU A 112 -6.07 17.48 1.30
N ARG A 113 -5.16 16.72 0.68
CA ARG A 113 -3.75 17.04 0.49
C ARG A 113 -3.43 17.71 -0.86
N ASP A 114 -4.44 17.96 -1.68
CA ASP A 114 -4.27 18.44 -3.07
C ASP A 114 -3.40 17.50 -3.93
N TRP A 115 -3.56 16.20 -3.74
CA TRP A 115 -2.94 15.14 -4.52
C TRP A 115 -3.90 14.66 -5.60
N PRO A 116 -3.61 14.86 -6.88
CA PRO A 116 -4.58 14.68 -7.95
C PRO A 116 -4.85 13.22 -8.34
N ALA A 117 -4.13 12.25 -7.73
CA ALA A 117 -4.24 10.85 -8.10
C ALA A 117 -4.19 9.93 -6.88
N LEU A 118 -4.94 8.82 -6.97
CA LEU A 118 -4.80 7.61 -6.19
C LEU A 118 -4.51 6.49 -7.18
N HIS A 119 -3.36 5.84 -7.07
CA HIS A 119 -2.98 4.76 -7.95
C HIS A 119 -2.23 3.64 -7.23
N PHE A 120 -2.22 2.46 -7.84
CA PHE A 120 -1.64 1.24 -7.30
C PHE A 120 -1.53 0.17 -8.38
N ASN A 121 -0.79 -0.89 -8.07
CA ASN A 121 -0.72 -2.09 -8.90
C ASN A 121 -1.58 -3.21 -8.30
N VAL A 122 -2.12 -4.05 -9.14
CA VAL A 122 -2.87 -5.26 -8.76
C VAL A 122 -2.36 -6.43 -9.57
N LEU A 123 -2.12 -7.57 -8.91
CA LEU A 123 -1.75 -8.80 -9.60
C LEU A 123 -2.84 -9.18 -10.61
N ASP A 124 -2.43 -9.62 -11.79
CA ASP A 124 -3.33 -9.88 -12.93
C ASP A 124 -4.39 -10.95 -12.62
N TRP A 125 -4.04 -11.95 -11.81
CA TRP A 125 -4.94 -13.01 -11.36
C TRP A 125 -5.82 -12.62 -10.17
N ASN A 126 -5.59 -11.44 -9.53
CA ASN A 126 -6.28 -11.08 -8.29
C ASN A 126 -7.76 -10.72 -8.57
N PRO A 127 -8.72 -11.44 -7.97
CA PRO A 127 -10.15 -11.16 -8.15
C PRO A 127 -10.58 -9.77 -7.63
N ALA A 128 -9.76 -9.11 -6.82
CA ALA A 128 -10.00 -7.74 -6.37
C ALA A 128 -10.08 -6.72 -7.53
N ARG A 129 -9.55 -7.04 -8.72
CA ARG A 129 -9.69 -6.20 -9.92
C ARG A 129 -11.15 -5.82 -10.19
N GLY A 130 -12.07 -6.78 -10.11
CA GLY A 130 -13.50 -6.52 -10.27
C GLY A 130 -14.09 -5.59 -9.19
N PHE A 131 -13.56 -5.63 -7.98
CA PHE A 131 -13.93 -4.71 -6.90
C PHE A 131 -13.52 -3.27 -7.25
N TYR A 132 -12.31 -3.05 -7.74
CA TYR A 132 -11.82 -1.72 -8.13
C TYR A 132 -12.62 -1.15 -9.31
N HIS A 133 -12.90 -1.94 -10.33
CA HIS A 133 -13.73 -1.51 -11.47
C HIS A 133 -15.12 -1.05 -11.01
N ARG A 134 -15.74 -1.74 -10.05
CA ARG A 134 -17.05 -1.30 -9.49
C ARG A 134 -16.98 0.00 -8.71
N LEU A 135 -15.79 0.43 -8.29
CA LEU A 135 -15.55 1.73 -7.66
C LEU A 135 -15.23 2.83 -8.69
N GLY A 136 -15.21 2.51 -9.99
CA GLY A 136 -14.83 3.45 -11.05
C GLY A 136 -13.32 3.65 -11.19
N ILE A 137 -12.51 2.73 -10.64
CA ILE A 137 -11.06 2.75 -10.78
C ILE A 137 -10.70 1.87 -11.97
N GLU A 138 -10.06 2.44 -12.98
CA GLU A 138 -9.75 1.77 -14.23
C GLU A 138 -8.29 1.32 -14.29
N ALA A 139 -8.05 0.18 -14.96
CA ALA A 139 -6.70 -0.30 -15.22
C ALA A 139 -6.02 0.58 -16.29
N ARG A 140 -4.73 0.85 -16.10
CA ARG A 140 -3.88 1.53 -17.09
C ARG A 140 -3.12 0.49 -17.90
N GLU A 141 -3.73 -0.01 -18.95
CA GLU A 141 -3.20 -1.13 -19.74
C GLU A 141 -1.96 -0.75 -20.58
N ASP A 142 -1.76 0.55 -20.82
CA ASP A 142 -0.60 1.08 -21.58
C ASP A 142 0.71 1.08 -20.76
N TRP A 143 0.66 0.79 -19.48
CA TRP A 143 1.80 0.83 -18.58
C TRP A 143 2.16 -0.56 -18.08
N GLN A 144 3.43 -0.89 -18.18
CA GLN A 144 3.98 -2.12 -17.62
C GLN A 144 5.02 -1.81 -16.56
N PRO A 145 4.95 -2.42 -15.38
CA PRO A 145 5.96 -2.24 -14.35
C PRO A 145 7.27 -2.91 -14.76
N TYR A 146 8.39 -2.22 -14.54
CA TYR A 146 9.73 -2.75 -14.72
C TYR A 146 10.48 -2.65 -13.41
N ALA A 147 11.31 -3.65 -13.10
CA ALA A 147 12.15 -3.66 -11.91
C ALA A 147 13.52 -4.27 -12.21
N ALA A 148 14.55 -3.71 -11.60
CA ALA A 148 15.86 -4.35 -11.50
C ALA A 148 16.11 -4.64 -10.02
N THR A 149 16.34 -5.91 -9.68
CA THR A 149 16.57 -6.37 -8.30
C THR A 149 17.75 -7.32 -8.25
N GLY A 150 18.26 -7.60 -7.06
CA GLY A 150 19.29 -8.60 -6.84
C GLY A 150 20.52 -8.41 -7.74
N ASP A 151 20.91 -9.46 -8.47
CA ASP A 151 22.09 -9.45 -9.36
C ASP A 151 21.93 -8.53 -10.56
N ALA A 152 20.71 -8.34 -11.07
CA ALA A 152 20.46 -7.40 -12.16
C ALA A 152 20.77 -5.95 -11.72
N LEU A 153 20.33 -5.57 -10.54
CA LEU A 153 20.63 -4.25 -9.97
C LEU A 153 22.15 -4.07 -9.76
N ARG A 154 22.83 -5.08 -9.21
CA ARG A 154 24.28 -5.05 -9.00
C ARG A 154 25.04 -4.91 -10.32
N ARG A 155 24.68 -5.67 -11.36
CA ARG A 155 25.31 -5.57 -12.68
C ARG A 155 25.11 -4.19 -13.32
N LEU A 156 23.94 -3.60 -13.18
CA LEU A 156 23.69 -2.23 -13.68
C LEU A 156 24.52 -1.20 -12.93
N ALA A 157 24.58 -1.29 -11.61
CA ALA A 157 25.38 -0.39 -10.79
C ALA A 157 26.89 -0.47 -11.11
N ALA A 158 27.38 -1.67 -11.46
CA ALA A 158 28.79 -1.87 -11.85
C ALA A 158 29.16 -1.23 -13.20
N GLN A 159 28.17 -0.80 -13.99
CA GLN A 159 28.38 -0.08 -15.26
C GLN A 159 28.52 1.43 -15.06
N ASP A 160 28.26 1.92 -13.86
CA ASP A 160 28.46 3.33 -13.53
C ASP A 160 29.97 3.61 -13.51
N THR A 161 30.45 4.34 -14.51
CA THR A 161 31.86 4.75 -14.64
C THR A 161 32.22 5.92 -13.73
N GLY A 162 31.22 6.47 -13.04
CA GLY A 162 31.36 7.54 -12.08
C GLY A 162 32.01 8.77 -12.68
N ASP A 163 31.25 9.64 -13.35
CA ASP A 163 31.67 11.02 -13.53
C ASP A 163 31.75 11.66 -12.13
N ARG A 164 32.92 11.54 -11.52
CA ARG A 164 33.25 12.30 -10.31
C ARG A 164 33.62 13.71 -10.75
N GLY A 165 32.58 14.53 -10.98
CA GLY A 165 32.72 15.95 -11.07
C GLY A 165 32.98 16.59 -9.72
#